data_321f4769aaef7d07e68f9305067da2ca
#
_entry.id   321f4769aaef7d07e68f9305067da2ca
#
_cell.length_a   1.000
_cell.length_b   1.000
_cell.length_c   1.000
_cell.angle_alpha   90.00
_cell.angle_beta   90.00
_cell.angle_gamma   90.00
#
_symmetry.space_group_name_H-M   'P 1'
#
loop_
_entity.id
_entity.type
_entity.pdbx_description
1 polymer ?
#
loop_
_entity_poly.entity_id
_entity_poly.type
_entity_poly.pdbx_seq_one_letter_code
_entity_poly.pdbx_strand_id
1 'polypeptide(L)'
;AVLTPQETNQLKNSLETLTEEDEKTIVFITHKLKEIKEFTETIFVMKNGQMVAEDLKTESVNDKELIALMMGEIATTDVDKSNKKGEIKLEVENISLGNDIGGFNNLNDINLNIRSGEILGVAGVSGNGQVELANIISGIQSNFDGKVTIKGKDVTERGVKARKKLNLSYIPENRLGVGLAPGVSILDNSVVREYFNASYGPHLSSNKMINYLNLLIKEFSIKTGDPKAEISTLSGGNMQKLLMARELISNPEVIIAAQPTRGLDVSAVEALHELIVNQRDNGSAIMLISEDLDELFKLSDRLIVLYEGKIIKEFNINEANTNNVGLAMAGVIE
;
A
#
# COMPACT_ATOMS: atom_id res chain seq x y z
N ALA A 1 12.70 -4.32 4.05
CA ALA A 1 13.20 -3.87 2.75
C ALA A 1 12.72 -4.87 1.72
N VAL A 2 12.18 -4.39 0.60
CA VAL A 2 11.84 -5.23 -0.54
C VAL A 2 13.10 -5.30 -1.39
N LEU A 3 13.63 -6.51 -1.59
CA LEU A 3 14.80 -6.74 -2.45
C LEU A 3 14.33 -6.74 -3.91
N THR A 4 15.13 -6.15 -4.79
CA THR A 4 14.96 -6.32 -6.24
C THR A 4 15.23 -7.79 -6.62
N PRO A 5 14.76 -8.28 -7.77
CA PRO A 5 15.07 -9.63 -8.23
C PRO A 5 16.58 -9.92 -8.30
N GLN A 6 17.39 -8.92 -8.64
CA GLN A 6 18.86 -9.04 -8.68
C GLN A 6 19.47 -9.17 -7.28
N GLU A 7 19.01 -8.38 -6.32
CA GLU A 7 19.43 -8.47 -4.92
C GLU A 7 18.98 -9.79 -4.27
N THR A 8 17.81 -10.30 -4.63
CA THR A 8 17.32 -11.61 -4.21
C THR A 8 18.26 -12.72 -4.67
N ASN A 9 18.70 -12.69 -5.93
CA ASN A 9 19.68 -13.64 -6.46
C ASN A 9 21.06 -13.53 -5.78
N GLN A 10 21.52 -12.31 -5.47
CA GLN A 10 22.76 -12.10 -4.73
C GLN A 10 22.67 -12.66 -3.31
N LEU A 11 21.53 -12.43 -2.64
CA LEU A 11 21.27 -13.01 -1.31
C LEU A 11 21.30 -14.54 -1.37
N LYS A 12 20.64 -15.15 -2.37
CA LYS A 12 20.62 -16.60 -2.57
C LYS A 12 22.05 -17.17 -2.67
N ASN A 13 22.86 -16.62 -3.56
CA ASN A 13 24.26 -17.06 -3.74
C ASN A 13 25.07 -16.92 -2.43
N SER A 14 24.84 -15.84 -1.68
CA SER A 14 25.52 -15.64 -0.39
C SER A 14 25.08 -16.67 0.67
N LEU A 15 23.79 -17.03 0.70
CA LEU A 15 23.27 -18.05 1.60
C LEU A 15 23.79 -19.44 1.22
N GLU A 16 23.84 -19.78 -0.07
CA GLU A 16 24.41 -21.04 -0.59
C GLU A 16 25.88 -21.16 -0.20
N THR A 17 26.70 -20.13 -0.37
CA THR A 17 28.11 -20.13 0.06
C THR A 17 28.25 -20.39 1.55
N LEU A 18 27.43 -19.75 2.40
CA LEU A 18 27.47 -19.95 3.85
C LEU A 18 27.06 -21.37 4.28
N THR A 19 26.15 -21.99 3.57
CA THR A 19 25.69 -23.36 3.90
C THR A 19 26.60 -24.43 3.36
N GLU A 20 27.09 -24.28 2.11
CA GLU A 20 27.89 -25.31 1.43
C GLU A 20 29.37 -25.22 1.77
N GLU A 21 29.97 -24.02 1.78
CA GLU A 21 31.40 -23.84 2.01
C GLU A 21 31.74 -23.68 3.50
N ASP A 22 30.93 -22.97 4.27
CA ASP A 22 31.15 -22.68 5.69
C ASP A 22 30.41 -23.64 6.64
N GLU A 23 29.67 -24.61 6.12
CA GLU A 23 28.86 -25.59 6.89
C GLU A 23 27.94 -24.93 7.92
N LYS A 24 27.37 -23.76 7.61
CA LYS A 24 26.48 -23.02 8.51
C LYS A 24 25.04 -23.47 8.36
N THR A 25 24.34 -23.57 9.47
CA THR A 25 22.88 -23.69 9.48
C THR A 25 22.24 -22.30 9.56
N ILE A 26 21.34 -21.99 8.64
CA ILE A 26 20.67 -20.69 8.56
C ILE A 26 19.19 -20.85 8.93
N VAL A 27 18.71 -20.05 9.87
CA VAL A 27 17.29 -19.92 10.19
C VAL A 27 16.79 -18.64 9.54
N PHE A 28 15.89 -18.79 8.55
CA PHE A 28 15.33 -17.69 7.78
C PHE A 28 13.86 -17.49 8.17
N ILE A 29 13.50 -16.32 8.69
CA ILE A 29 12.14 -16.01 9.10
C ILE A 29 11.51 -15.07 8.07
N THR A 30 10.49 -15.55 7.40
CA THR A 30 9.75 -14.80 6.40
C THR A 30 8.28 -15.23 6.33
N HIS A 31 7.45 -14.40 5.73
CA HIS A 31 6.06 -14.72 5.39
C HIS A 31 5.83 -14.77 3.87
N LYS A 32 6.89 -14.58 3.07
CA LYS A 32 6.81 -14.57 1.61
C LYS A 32 7.08 -15.96 1.05
N LEU A 33 6.09 -16.53 0.35
CA LEU A 33 6.18 -17.88 -0.23
C LEU A 33 7.36 -18.05 -1.21
N LYS A 34 7.66 -17.02 -2.00
CA LYS A 34 8.80 -17.04 -2.92
C LYS A 34 10.11 -17.20 -2.17
N GLU A 35 10.33 -16.41 -1.13
CA GLU A 35 11.54 -16.48 -0.30
C GLU A 35 11.67 -17.85 0.37
N ILE A 36 10.57 -18.42 0.87
CA ILE A 36 10.55 -19.77 1.42
C ILE A 36 11.04 -20.79 0.40
N LYS A 37 10.45 -20.78 -0.81
CA LYS A 37 10.78 -21.73 -1.86
C LYS A 37 12.18 -21.58 -2.44
N GLU A 38 12.69 -20.37 -2.48
CA GLU A 38 14.01 -20.09 -3.07
C GLU A 38 15.17 -20.30 -2.09
N PHE A 39 14.94 -20.12 -0.77
CA PHE A 39 16.02 -20.04 0.21
C PHE A 39 16.04 -21.17 1.23
N THR A 40 14.97 -22.00 1.32
CA THR A 40 14.88 -23.00 2.39
C THR A 40 14.63 -24.40 1.86
N GLU A 41 15.18 -25.39 2.55
CA GLU A 41 14.95 -26.81 2.30
C GLU A 41 13.87 -27.37 3.22
N THR A 42 13.76 -26.80 4.42
CA THR A 42 12.87 -27.28 5.47
C THR A 42 12.08 -26.11 6.06
N ILE A 43 10.79 -26.31 6.27
CA ILE A 43 9.85 -25.28 6.69
C ILE A 43 9.25 -25.67 8.05
N PHE A 44 9.23 -24.69 8.95
CA PHE A 44 8.49 -24.71 10.20
C PHE A 44 7.45 -23.59 10.16
N VAL A 45 6.19 -23.89 10.39
CA VAL A 45 5.12 -22.88 10.33
C VAL A 45 4.66 -22.53 11.73
N MET A 46 4.80 -21.24 12.09
CA MET A 46 4.31 -20.68 13.36
C MET A 46 3.08 -19.80 13.13
N LYS A 47 2.06 -19.98 13.97
CA LYS A 47 0.84 -19.16 13.97
C LYS A 47 0.40 -18.87 15.39
N ASN A 48 0.18 -17.59 15.72
CA ASN A 48 -0.25 -17.15 17.05
C ASN A 48 0.65 -17.68 18.21
N GLY A 49 1.97 -17.77 17.96
CA GLY A 49 2.94 -18.26 18.93
C GLY A 49 2.97 -19.78 19.10
N GLN A 50 2.25 -20.52 18.28
CA GLN A 50 2.25 -21.99 18.28
C GLN A 50 2.82 -22.54 16.98
N MET A 51 3.55 -23.66 17.06
CA MET A 51 4.00 -24.41 15.90
C MET A 51 2.80 -25.20 15.34
N VAL A 52 2.41 -24.91 14.09
CA VAL A 52 1.27 -25.58 13.41
C VAL A 52 1.73 -26.63 12.41
N ALA A 53 2.98 -26.56 11.96
CA ALA A 53 3.62 -27.57 11.15
C ALA A 53 5.14 -27.55 11.38
N GLU A 54 5.76 -28.71 11.36
CA GLU A 54 7.18 -28.92 11.63
C GLU A 54 7.80 -29.81 10.55
N ASP A 55 9.07 -29.55 10.22
CA ASP A 55 9.91 -30.36 9.33
C ASP A 55 9.29 -30.69 7.95
N LEU A 56 8.56 -29.72 7.38
CA LEU A 56 8.02 -29.86 6.04
C LEU A 56 9.12 -29.64 5.01
N LYS A 57 9.26 -30.55 4.04
CA LYS A 57 10.20 -30.37 2.95
C LYS A 57 9.64 -29.39 1.92
N THR A 58 10.42 -28.35 1.60
CA THR A 58 10.00 -27.26 0.69
C THR A 58 9.55 -27.78 -0.67
N GLU A 59 10.21 -28.82 -1.19
CA GLU A 59 9.87 -29.45 -2.47
C GLU A 59 8.52 -30.19 -2.46
N SER A 60 8.05 -30.63 -1.30
CA SER A 60 6.84 -31.49 -1.16
C SER A 60 5.58 -30.67 -0.85
N VAL A 61 5.71 -29.42 -0.45
CA VAL A 61 4.59 -28.55 -0.05
C VAL A 61 4.18 -27.62 -1.17
N ASN A 62 2.89 -27.63 -1.54
CA ASN A 62 2.36 -26.68 -2.50
C ASN A 62 1.95 -25.36 -1.86
N ASP A 63 1.85 -24.29 -2.67
CA ASP A 63 1.55 -22.94 -2.20
C ASP A 63 0.23 -22.86 -1.43
N LYS A 64 -0.81 -23.54 -1.90
CA LYS A 64 -2.15 -23.53 -1.27
C LYS A 64 -2.11 -24.16 0.12
N GLU A 65 -1.38 -25.25 0.27
CA GLU A 65 -1.19 -25.92 1.55
C GLU A 65 -0.41 -25.05 2.54
N LEU A 66 0.68 -24.44 2.08
CA LEU A 66 1.48 -23.54 2.92
C LEU A 66 0.68 -22.30 3.34
N ILE A 67 -0.08 -21.71 2.43
CA ILE A 67 -1.02 -20.62 2.73
C ILE A 67 -2.05 -21.06 3.77
N ALA A 68 -2.66 -22.23 3.60
CA ALA A 68 -3.66 -22.75 4.55
C ALA A 68 -3.06 -22.97 5.96
N LEU A 69 -1.83 -23.45 6.06
CA LEU A 69 -1.12 -23.62 7.32
C LEU A 69 -0.82 -22.26 7.99
N MET A 70 -0.35 -21.28 7.21
CA MET A 70 0.00 -19.94 7.71
C MET A 70 -1.24 -19.13 8.10
N MET A 71 -2.30 -19.18 7.30
CA MET A 71 -3.46 -18.29 7.42
C MET A 71 -4.70 -19.00 7.99
N GLY A 72 -4.83 -20.32 7.82
CA GLY A 72 -6.06 -21.09 7.99
C GLY A 72 -6.82 -21.16 6.65
N GLU A 73 -8.04 -21.70 6.68
CA GLU A 73 -8.92 -21.71 5.51
C GLU A 73 -9.32 -20.27 5.15
N ILE A 74 -8.57 -19.63 4.27
CA ILE A 74 -8.96 -18.38 3.64
C ILE A 74 -9.31 -18.69 2.21
N ALA A 75 -10.53 -18.35 1.83
CA ALA A 75 -10.90 -18.30 0.44
C ALA A 75 -9.99 -17.29 -0.26
N THR A 76 -9.07 -17.76 -1.10
CA THR A 76 -8.35 -16.88 -2.04
C THR A 76 -9.40 -16.30 -2.97
N THR A 77 -9.82 -15.08 -2.71
CA THR A 77 -10.70 -14.37 -3.63
C THR A 77 -9.87 -14.00 -4.85
N ASP A 78 -10.12 -14.69 -5.97
CA ASP A 78 -9.76 -14.14 -7.27
C ASP A 78 -10.47 -12.79 -7.39
N VAL A 79 -9.71 -11.73 -7.48
CA VAL A 79 -10.26 -10.38 -7.62
C VAL A 79 -10.90 -10.29 -9.00
N ASP A 80 -12.23 -10.29 -9.04
CA ASP A 80 -12.96 -10.07 -10.29
C ASP A 80 -12.70 -8.64 -10.75
N LYS A 81 -11.97 -8.48 -11.85
CA LYS A 81 -11.64 -7.18 -12.42
C LYS A 81 -12.84 -6.71 -13.24
N SER A 82 -13.67 -5.86 -12.63
CA SER A 82 -14.84 -5.32 -13.31
C SER A 82 -14.43 -4.46 -14.52
N ASN A 83 -14.99 -4.76 -15.69
CA ASN A 83 -14.68 -4.05 -16.94
C ASN A 83 -15.40 -2.69 -17.09
N LYS A 84 -16.03 -2.16 -16.05
CA LYS A 84 -16.80 -0.92 -16.12
C LYS A 84 -16.02 0.26 -15.56
N LYS A 85 -15.11 0.80 -16.34
CA LYS A 85 -14.45 2.08 -16.04
C LYS A 85 -15.42 3.23 -16.30
N GLY A 86 -15.64 4.07 -15.28
CA GLY A 86 -16.50 5.25 -15.37
C GLY A 86 -15.77 6.51 -15.87
N GLU A 87 -16.24 7.67 -15.43
CA GLU A 87 -15.64 8.97 -15.73
C GLU A 87 -14.27 9.15 -15.10
N ILE A 88 -13.45 10.06 -15.63
CA ILE A 88 -12.16 10.43 -15.04
C ILE A 88 -12.41 11.16 -13.71
N LYS A 89 -11.83 10.65 -12.63
CA LYS A 89 -11.92 11.23 -11.28
C LYS A 89 -10.65 11.98 -10.88
N LEU A 90 -9.50 11.51 -11.34
CA LEU A 90 -8.19 12.14 -11.13
C LEU A 90 -7.51 12.33 -12.48
N GLU A 91 -6.98 13.52 -12.69
CA GLU A 91 -6.17 13.87 -13.86
C GLU A 91 -4.98 14.69 -13.43
N VAL A 92 -3.82 14.31 -13.94
CA VAL A 92 -2.52 14.92 -13.67
C VAL A 92 -1.88 15.23 -15.00
N GLU A 93 -1.55 16.52 -15.23
CA GLU A 93 -1.07 17.04 -16.49
C GLU A 93 0.26 17.77 -16.29
N ASN A 94 1.31 17.30 -17.00
CA ASN A 94 2.64 17.90 -17.07
C ASN A 94 3.29 18.20 -15.71
N ILE A 95 3.07 17.34 -14.70
CA ILE A 95 3.65 17.55 -13.38
C ILE A 95 5.16 17.43 -13.45
N SER A 96 5.81 18.51 -13.05
CA SER A 96 7.26 18.57 -12.88
C SER A 96 7.61 19.17 -11.52
N LEU A 97 8.59 18.56 -10.85
CA LEU A 97 9.11 19.02 -9.56
C LEU A 97 10.62 19.20 -9.69
N GLY A 98 11.09 20.46 -9.59
CA GLY A 98 12.51 20.78 -9.68
C GLY A 98 13.27 20.44 -8.38
N ASN A 99 14.59 20.36 -8.49
CA ASN A 99 15.48 20.17 -7.34
C ASN A 99 15.60 21.44 -6.52
N ASP A 100 15.05 21.48 -5.32
CA ASP A 100 15.59 22.33 -4.27
C ASP A 100 16.66 21.54 -3.51
N ILE A 101 17.93 21.72 -3.92
CA ILE A 101 19.13 21.25 -3.21
C ILE A 101 19.35 19.72 -3.17
N GLY A 102 19.96 19.16 -4.21
CA GLY A 102 20.87 18.01 -4.08
C GLY A 102 20.29 16.61 -3.86
N GLY A 103 19.05 16.32 -4.24
CA GLY A 103 18.45 14.99 -4.13
C GLY A 103 17.87 14.47 -5.45
N PHE A 104 17.78 13.14 -5.59
CA PHE A 104 17.27 12.40 -6.75
C PHE A 104 15.74 12.47 -6.94
N ASN A 105 15.01 13.32 -6.22
CA ASN A 105 13.56 13.33 -6.13
C ASN A 105 12.90 14.31 -7.11
N ASN A 106 13.22 14.17 -8.40
CA ASN A 106 12.62 14.98 -9.45
C ASN A 106 11.44 14.26 -10.07
N LEU A 107 10.39 15.00 -10.39
CA LEU A 107 9.37 14.57 -11.34
C LEU A 107 9.54 15.36 -12.62
N ASN A 108 9.35 14.73 -13.75
CA ASN A 108 9.55 15.35 -15.05
C ASN A 108 8.44 14.92 -16.01
N ASP A 109 7.55 15.86 -16.31
CA ASP A 109 6.45 15.74 -17.27
C ASP A 109 5.53 14.51 -17.00
N ILE A 110 5.10 14.36 -15.75
CA ILE A 110 4.18 13.27 -15.38
C ILE A 110 2.77 13.58 -15.87
N ASN A 111 2.25 12.67 -16.68
CA ASN A 111 0.90 12.71 -17.21
C ASN A 111 0.17 11.39 -16.90
N LEU A 112 -0.95 11.45 -16.19
CA LEU A 112 -1.79 10.28 -15.92
C LEU A 112 -3.23 10.67 -15.64
N ASN A 113 -4.13 9.71 -15.80
CA ASN A 113 -5.52 9.83 -15.36
C ASN A 113 -5.99 8.52 -14.72
N ILE A 114 -6.99 8.63 -13.84
CA ILE A 114 -7.61 7.47 -13.19
C ILE A 114 -9.12 7.64 -13.23
N ARG A 115 -9.81 6.58 -13.64
CA ARG A 115 -11.26 6.56 -13.80
C ARG A 115 -11.96 6.01 -12.55
N SER A 116 -13.22 6.34 -12.40
CA SER A 116 -14.10 5.67 -11.43
C SER A 116 -14.08 4.16 -11.63
N GLY A 117 -13.91 3.40 -10.56
CA GLY A 117 -13.82 1.94 -10.60
C GLY A 117 -12.52 1.40 -11.21
N GLU A 118 -11.43 2.19 -11.15
CA GLU A 118 -10.12 1.81 -11.69
C GLU A 118 -9.05 1.83 -10.60
N ILE A 119 -8.18 0.81 -10.59
CA ILE A 119 -6.93 0.80 -9.85
C ILE A 119 -5.78 0.99 -10.84
N LEU A 120 -5.12 2.14 -10.79
CA LEU A 120 -3.86 2.39 -11.48
C LEU A 120 -2.71 2.00 -10.56
N GLY A 121 -1.99 0.93 -10.90
CA GLY A 121 -0.76 0.55 -10.23
C GLY A 121 0.40 1.45 -10.64
N VAL A 122 1.23 1.82 -9.68
CA VAL A 122 2.48 2.57 -9.90
C VAL A 122 3.63 1.72 -9.39
N ALA A 123 4.37 1.12 -10.33
CA ALA A 123 5.58 0.36 -10.05
C ALA A 123 6.81 1.27 -10.11
N GLY A 124 7.84 0.90 -9.36
CA GLY A 124 9.15 1.58 -9.38
C GLY A 124 9.91 1.27 -8.10
N VAL A 125 11.23 1.31 -8.18
CA VAL A 125 12.11 1.19 -7.01
C VAL A 125 11.98 2.45 -6.16
N SER A 126 12.09 2.32 -4.84
CA SER A 126 12.02 3.45 -3.90
C SER A 126 12.95 4.60 -4.31
N GLY A 127 12.44 5.84 -4.22
CA GLY A 127 13.20 7.03 -4.58
C GLY A 127 13.07 7.49 -6.04
N ASN A 128 12.23 6.84 -6.85
CA ASN A 128 11.98 7.24 -8.23
C ASN A 128 10.87 8.31 -8.42
N GLY A 129 10.39 8.94 -7.33
CA GLY A 129 9.42 10.02 -7.39
C GLY A 129 7.98 9.63 -6.98
N GLN A 130 7.75 8.38 -6.54
CA GLN A 130 6.42 7.89 -6.15
C GLN A 130 5.83 8.68 -4.97
N VAL A 131 6.65 8.96 -3.96
CA VAL A 131 6.23 9.70 -2.75
C VAL A 131 5.93 11.15 -3.10
N GLU A 132 6.74 11.77 -3.93
CA GLU A 132 6.56 13.14 -4.41
C GLU A 132 5.27 13.27 -5.20
N LEU A 133 5.01 12.33 -6.12
CA LEU A 133 3.76 12.28 -6.89
C LEU A 133 2.54 12.14 -5.96
N ALA A 134 2.59 11.23 -4.99
CA ALA A 134 1.53 11.06 -4.00
C ALA A 134 1.31 12.33 -3.16
N ASN A 135 2.39 13.00 -2.74
CA ASN A 135 2.33 14.23 -1.95
C ASN A 135 1.77 15.42 -2.77
N ILE A 136 2.13 15.52 -4.05
CA ILE A 136 1.55 16.53 -4.97
C ILE A 136 0.05 16.28 -5.13
N ILE A 137 -0.37 15.06 -5.46
CA ILE A 137 -1.77 14.73 -5.67
C ILE A 137 -2.59 14.87 -4.37
N SER A 138 -2.03 14.56 -3.21
CA SER A 138 -2.70 14.72 -1.92
C SER A 138 -2.73 16.19 -1.42
N GLY A 139 -1.90 17.08 -2.00
CA GLY A 139 -1.80 18.50 -1.65
C GLY A 139 -0.91 18.79 -0.43
N ILE A 140 -0.04 17.85 -0.07
CA ILE A 140 1.00 18.02 0.94
C ILE A 140 2.18 18.80 0.35
N GLN A 141 2.57 18.45 -0.90
CA GLN A 141 3.61 19.14 -1.64
C GLN A 141 2.99 20.27 -2.47
N SER A 142 3.49 21.47 -2.31
CA SER A 142 3.29 22.67 -3.15
C SER A 142 4.56 22.97 -3.95
N ASN A 143 4.54 23.99 -4.79
CA ASN A 143 5.67 24.42 -5.62
C ASN A 143 6.12 23.36 -6.63
N PHE A 144 5.22 22.97 -7.50
CA PHE A 144 5.46 22.11 -8.67
C PHE A 144 4.85 22.78 -9.90
N ASP A 145 5.35 22.44 -11.09
CA ASP A 145 4.75 22.83 -12.36
C ASP A 145 3.71 21.80 -12.82
N GLY A 146 2.73 22.23 -13.61
CA GLY A 146 1.69 21.37 -14.14
C GLY A 146 0.34 21.57 -13.46
N LYS A 147 -0.56 20.58 -13.60
CA LYS A 147 -1.95 20.71 -13.14
C LYS A 147 -2.48 19.43 -12.53
N VAL A 148 -3.27 19.56 -11.46
CA VAL A 148 -4.00 18.45 -10.82
C VAL A 148 -5.48 18.76 -10.81
N THR A 149 -6.28 17.87 -11.39
CA THR A 149 -7.74 17.99 -11.47
C THR A 149 -8.40 16.80 -10.75
N ILE A 150 -9.32 17.07 -9.84
CA ILE A 150 -10.10 16.07 -9.12
C ILE A 150 -11.59 16.30 -9.39
N LYS A 151 -12.28 15.30 -9.96
CA LYS A 151 -13.71 15.39 -10.32
C LYS A 151 -13.99 16.62 -11.20
N GLY A 152 -13.13 16.87 -12.20
CA GLY A 152 -13.22 18.01 -13.10
C GLY A 152 -12.93 19.37 -12.46
N LYS A 153 -12.48 19.43 -11.20
CA LYS A 153 -12.12 20.67 -10.51
C LYS A 153 -10.63 20.80 -10.38
N ASP A 154 -10.07 21.90 -10.83
CA ASP A 154 -8.68 22.26 -10.66
C ASP A 154 -8.37 22.49 -9.18
N VAL A 155 -7.37 21.74 -8.67
CA VAL A 155 -6.90 21.80 -7.29
C VAL A 155 -5.41 22.08 -7.18
N THR A 156 -4.77 22.51 -8.26
CA THR A 156 -3.33 22.73 -8.36
C THR A 156 -2.80 23.59 -7.23
N GLU A 157 -3.36 24.77 -7.07
CA GLU A 157 -3.02 25.74 -6.01
C GLU A 157 -3.70 25.44 -4.65
N ARG A 158 -4.41 24.31 -4.53
CA ARG A 158 -5.21 23.98 -3.35
C ARG A 158 -4.51 22.96 -2.47
N GLY A 159 -4.44 23.22 -1.17
CA GLY A 159 -3.89 22.27 -0.18
C GLY A 159 -4.85 21.14 0.20
N VAL A 160 -4.40 20.28 1.12
CA VAL A 160 -5.06 19.07 1.63
C VAL A 160 -6.55 19.28 1.97
N LYS A 161 -6.90 20.39 2.64
CA LYS A 161 -8.28 20.68 3.05
C LYS A 161 -9.26 20.78 1.88
N ALA A 162 -8.84 21.35 0.75
CA ALA A 162 -9.69 21.47 -0.44
C ALA A 162 -9.88 20.10 -1.12
N ARG A 163 -8.82 19.30 -1.19
CA ARG A 163 -8.86 17.94 -1.76
C ARG A 163 -9.68 16.99 -0.90
N LYS A 164 -9.59 17.09 0.43
CA LYS A 164 -10.49 16.38 1.36
C LYS A 164 -11.97 16.71 1.09
N LYS A 165 -12.32 17.97 0.81
CA LYS A 165 -13.69 18.35 0.45
C LYS A 165 -14.19 17.73 -0.86
N LEU A 166 -13.30 17.32 -1.74
CA LEU A 166 -13.61 16.57 -2.97
C LEU A 166 -13.57 15.06 -2.73
N ASN A 167 -13.48 14.65 -1.47
CA ASN A 167 -13.45 13.27 -1.02
C ASN A 167 -12.22 12.48 -1.53
N LEU A 168 -11.03 13.13 -1.50
CA LEU A 168 -9.75 12.46 -1.68
C LEU A 168 -9.28 11.90 -0.34
N SER A 169 -8.80 10.66 -0.35
CA SER A 169 -8.12 9.99 0.76
C SER A 169 -6.67 9.64 0.40
N TYR A 170 -5.79 9.76 1.40
CA TYR A 170 -4.38 9.43 1.25
C TYR A 170 -3.91 8.49 2.35
N ILE A 171 -3.41 7.35 1.96
CA ILE A 171 -2.77 6.34 2.82
C ILE A 171 -1.27 6.40 2.52
N PRO A 172 -0.46 7.08 3.35
CA PRO A 172 0.95 7.26 3.09
C PRO A 172 1.77 6.02 3.44
N GLU A 173 2.92 5.85 2.77
CA GLU A 173 3.90 4.81 3.07
C GLU A 173 4.38 4.88 4.52
N ASN A 174 4.71 6.08 5.00
CA ASN A 174 5.10 6.30 6.39
C ASN A 174 3.86 6.28 7.29
N ARG A 175 3.55 5.10 7.82
CA ARG A 175 2.40 4.85 8.68
C ARG A 175 2.43 5.67 9.96
N LEU A 176 3.59 5.69 10.66
CA LEU A 176 3.80 6.44 11.89
C LEU A 176 4.55 7.75 11.60
N GLY A 177 3.96 8.86 11.94
CA GLY A 177 4.54 10.19 11.70
C GLY A 177 3.84 10.96 10.58
N VAL A 178 3.45 10.29 9.47
CA VAL A 178 2.63 10.91 8.41
C VAL A 178 1.18 10.45 8.50
N GLY A 179 0.95 9.14 8.50
CA GLY A 179 -0.41 8.57 8.58
C GLY A 179 -1.04 8.67 9.96
N LEU A 180 -0.33 8.29 10.98
CA LEU A 180 -0.74 8.25 12.38
C LEU A 180 0.26 9.00 13.26
N ALA A 181 -0.21 9.68 14.30
CA ALA A 181 0.61 10.38 15.27
C ALA A 181 1.05 9.44 16.41
N PRO A 182 2.34 9.07 16.54
CA PRO A 182 2.79 7.98 17.42
C PRO A 182 2.53 8.25 18.91
N GLY A 183 2.69 9.46 19.40
CA GLY A 183 2.47 9.83 20.81
C GLY A 183 1.03 10.20 21.16
N VAL A 184 0.07 9.89 20.28
CA VAL A 184 -1.34 10.27 20.42
C VAL A 184 -2.20 9.03 20.61
N SER A 185 -3.32 9.16 21.33
CA SER A 185 -4.21 8.03 21.63
C SER A 185 -4.81 7.40 20.36
N ILE A 186 -5.23 6.15 20.48
CA ILE A 186 -5.99 5.45 19.43
C ILE A 186 -7.25 6.23 19.09
N LEU A 187 -7.94 6.74 20.09
CA LEU A 187 -9.16 7.52 19.94
C LEU A 187 -8.91 8.79 19.13
N ASP A 188 -7.90 9.58 19.50
CA ASP A 188 -7.62 10.86 18.82
C ASP A 188 -7.11 10.61 17.38
N ASN A 189 -6.26 9.59 17.16
CA ASN A 189 -5.84 9.18 15.81
C ASN A 189 -7.04 8.79 14.93
N SER A 190 -8.06 8.16 15.50
CA SER A 190 -9.25 7.72 14.74
C SER A 190 -10.08 8.89 14.22
N VAL A 191 -10.24 9.97 15.00
CA VAL A 191 -11.15 11.07 14.68
C VAL A 191 -10.52 12.26 13.98
N VAL A 192 -9.20 12.24 13.73
CA VAL A 192 -8.47 13.40 13.18
C VAL A 192 -9.05 13.94 11.87
N ARG A 193 -9.66 13.10 11.04
CA ARG A 193 -10.36 13.53 9.82
C ARG A 193 -11.76 14.03 10.06
N GLU A 194 -12.42 13.54 11.12
CA GLU A 194 -13.82 13.84 11.50
C GLU A 194 -13.91 14.82 12.66
N TYR A 195 -12.80 15.46 12.99
CA TYR A 195 -12.69 16.40 14.11
C TYR A 195 -13.86 17.42 14.17
N PHE A 196 -14.19 18.03 13.03
CA PHE A 196 -15.30 19.00 12.99
C PHE A 196 -16.66 18.36 13.22
N ASN A 197 -16.87 17.11 12.81
CA ASN A 197 -18.12 16.37 13.00
C ASN A 197 -18.24 15.84 14.43
N ALA A 198 -17.11 15.56 15.09
CA ALA A 198 -17.05 15.16 16.48
C ALA A 198 -17.19 16.35 17.45
N SER A 199 -17.07 17.59 16.97
CA SER A 199 -17.15 18.80 17.79
C SER A 199 -18.59 19.15 18.19
N TYR A 200 -18.71 19.79 19.34
CA TYR A 200 -19.95 20.42 19.83
C TYR A 200 -19.59 21.86 20.29
N GLY A 201 -19.78 22.83 19.42
CA GLY A 201 -19.25 24.17 19.63
C GLY A 201 -17.72 24.14 19.73
N PRO A 202 -17.10 24.75 20.75
CA PRO A 202 -15.63 24.74 20.94
C PRO A 202 -15.09 23.44 21.56
N HIS A 203 -15.96 22.49 21.93
CA HIS A 203 -15.55 21.25 22.62
C HIS A 203 -15.74 20.02 21.77
N LEU A 204 -14.83 19.05 21.93
CA LEU A 204 -14.98 17.71 21.38
C LEU A 204 -15.89 16.86 22.27
N SER A 205 -16.83 16.17 21.67
CA SER A 205 -17.71 15.25 22.38
C SER A 205 -17.05 13.87 22.49
N SER A 206 -16.61 13.51 23.70
CA SER A 206 -16.02 12.18 23.95
C SER A 206 -16.93 11.03 23.51
N ASN A 207 -18.24 11.15 23.73
CA ASN A 207 -19.19 10.12 23.30
C ASN A 207 -19.25 9.97 21.77
N LYS A 208 -19.23 11.07 21.02
CA LYS A 208 -19.19 11.00 19.54
C LYS A 208 -17.91 10.37 19.06
N MET A 209 -16.76 10.73 19.66
CA MET A 209 -15.46 10.16 19.31
C MET A 209 -15.41 8.65 19.56
N ILE A 210 -15.87 8.19 20.74
CA ILE A 210 -15.93 6.78 21.10
C ILE A 210 -16.87 6.03 20.15
N ASN A 211 -18.05 6.57 19.86
CA ASN A 211 -18.98 5.93 18.93
C ASN A 211 -18.38 5.79 17.52
N TYR A 212 -17.66 6.81 17.07
CA TYR A 212 -16.99 6.77 15.78
C TYR A 212 -15.85 5.73 15.75
N LEU A 213 -15.01 5.68 16.79
CA LEU A 213 -13.99 4.65 16.92
C LEU A 213 -14.60 3.25 16.93
N ASN A 214 -15.70 3.04 17.69
CA ASN A 214 -16.39 1.75 17.73
C ASN A 214 -16.95 1.34 16.36
N LEU A 215 -17.42 2.29 15.56
CA LEU A 215 -17.81 2.06 14.18
C LEU A 215 -16.63 1.55 13.35
N LEU A 216 -15.49 2.25 13.41
CA LEU A 216 -14.27 1.83 12.68
C LEU A 216 -13.80 0.43 13.11
N ILE A 217 -13.79 0.16 14.41
CA ILE A 217 -13.41 -1.14 14.98
C ILE A 217 -14.29 -2.26 14.41
N LYS A 218 -15.62 -2.04 14.39
CA LYS A 218 -16.58 -3.02 13.90
C LYS A 218 -16.46 -3.26 12.40
N GLU A 219 -16.49 -2.18 11.60
CA GLU A 219 -16.51 -2.28 10.13
C GLU A 219 -15.19 -2.82 9.54
N PHE A 220 -14.06 -2.53 10.19
CA PHE A 220 -12.74 -2.92 9.69
C PHE A 220 -12.06 -4.02 10.52
N SER A 221 -12.78 -4.63 11.45
CA SER A 221 -12.28 -5.73 12.29
C SER A 221 -10.94 -5.41 12.97
N ILE A 222 -10.85 -4.21 13.58
CA ILE A 222 -9.65 -3.73 14.25
C ILE A 222 -9.59 -4.35 15.65
N LYS A 223 -8.45 -4.98 15.99
CA LYS A 223 -8.20 -5.48 17.35
C LYS A 223 -7.48 -4.40 18.13
N THR A 224 -8.13 -3.84 19.14
CA THR A 224 -7.59 -2.79 20.00
C THR A 224 -7.97 -3.04 21.46
N GLY A 225 -7.17 -2.50 22.38
CA GLY A 225 -7.45 -2.45 23.81
C GLY A 225 -8.12 -1.14 24.24
N ASP A 226 -7.52 -0.45 25.24
CA ASP A 226 -8.01 0.83 25.72
C ASP A 226 -7.92 1.92 24.63
N PRO A 227 -9.04 2.56 24.26
CA PRO A 227 -9.06 3.70 23.33
C PRO A 227 -8.12 4.86 23.68
N LYS A 228 -7.78 5.02 24.95
CA LYS A 228 -6.88 6.05 25.44
C LYS A 228 -5.39 5.65 25.40
N ALA A 229 -5.09 4.39 25.11
CA ALA A 229 -3.72 3.96 24.91
C ALA A 229 -3.11 4.62 23.67
N GLU A 230 -1.80 4.78 23.66
CA GLU A 230 -1.08 5.29 22.50
C GLU A 230 -1.23 4.35 21.31
N ILE A 231 -1.26 4.92 20.10
CA ILE A 231 -1.39 4.17 18.85
C ILE A 231 -0.24 3.15 18.67
N SER A 232 0.93 3.44 19.19
CA SER A 232 2.12 2.58 19.18
C SER A 232 1.94 1.24 19.89
N THR A 233 0.92 1.10 20.74
CA THR A 233 0.58 -0.15 21.42
C THR A 233 -0.13 -1.16 20.51
N LEU A 234 -0.62 -0.74 19.36
CA LEU A 234 -1.22 -1.63 18.37
C LEU A 234 -0.16 -2.39 17.57
N SER A 235 -0.49 -3.61 17.14
CA SER A 235 0.32 -4.30 16.14
C SER A 235 0.33 -3.54 14.81
N GLY A 236 1.36 -3.74 14.00
CA GLY A 236 1.50 -3.10 12.69
C GLY A 236 0.25 -3.26 11.81
N GLY A 237 -0.33 -4.46 11.78
CA GLY A 237 -1.56 -4.73 11.04
C GLY A 237 -2.78 -3.96 11.58
N ASN A 238 -2.94 -3.84 12.91
CA ASN A 238 -4.05 -3.08 13.47
C ASN A 238 -3.87 -1.56 13.33
N MET A 239 -2.64 -1.06 13.39
CA MET A 239 -2.35 0.34 13.05
C MET A 239 -2.74 0.64 11.60
N GLN A 240 -2.38 -0.24 10.66
CA GLN A 240 -2.73 -0.08 9.25
C GLN A 240 -4.24 -0.16 9.02
N LYS A 241 -4.92 -1.11 9.66
CA LYS A 241 -6.38 -1.20 9.60
C LYS A 241 -7.05 0.07 10.11
N LEU A 242 -6.56 0.66 11.22
CA LEU A 242 -7.10 1.92 11.73
C LEU A 242 -6.88 3.08 10.77
N LEU A 243 -5.68 3.19 10.19
CA LEU A 243 -5.37 4.20 9.19
C LEU A 243 -6.31 4.07 7.98
N MET A 244 -6.43 2.87 7.42
CA MET A 244 -7.31 2.61 6.29
C MET A 244 -8.78 2.84 6.65
N ALA A 245 -9.23 2.35 7.80
CA ALA A 245 -10.60 2.57 8.27
C ALA A 245 -10.96 4.05 8.30
N ARG A 246 -10.10 4.88 8.90
CA ARG A 246 -10.26 6.33 8.97
C ARG A 246 -10.30 6.98 7.59
N GLU A 247 -9.47 6.50 6.67
CA GLU A 247 -9.39 7.05 5.32
C GLU A 247 -10.53 6.57 4.40
N LEU A 248 -11.03 5.34 4.57
CA LEU A 248 -11.95 4.70 3.65
C LEU A 248 -13.43 4.73 4.08
N ILE A 249 -13.74 4.93 5.36
CA ILE A 249 -15.11 4.90 5.88
C ILE A 249 -16.07 5.90 5.20
N SER A 250 -15.54 7.00 4.66
CA SER A 250 -16.31 8.00 3.94
C SER A 250 -16.59 7.64 2.47
N ASN A 251 -16.23 6.44 2.02
CA ASN A 251 -16.29 6.01 0.62
C ASN A 251 -15.68 7.07 -0.31
N PRO A 252 -14.36 7.26 -0.27
CA PRO A 252 -13.69 8.32 -1.01
C PRO A 252 -13.83 8.14 -2.52
N GLU A 253 -13.88 9.28 -3.25
CA GLU A 253 -13.95 9.32 -4.71
C GLU A 253 -12.59 9.04 -5.36
N VAL A 254 -11.51 9.46 -4.68
CA VAL A 254 -10.12 9.25 -5.09
C VAL A 254 -9.32 8.74 -3.91
N ILE A 255 -8.57 7.67 -4.10
CA ILE A 255 -7.70 7.07 -3.08
C ILE A 255 -6.27 7.03 -3.62
N ILE A 256 -5.34 7.57 -2.85
CA ILE A 256 -3.91 7.38 -3.06
C ILE A 256 -3.42 6.44 -1.96
N ALA A 257 -3.00 5.24 -2.33
CA ALA A 257 -2.49 4.24 -1.41
C ALA A 257 -1.00 3.96 -1.72
N ALA A 258 -0.12 4.44 -0.85
CA ALA A 258 1.32 4.24 -0.99
C ALA A 258 1.80 3.15 -0.03
N GLN A 259 2.30 2.05 -0.58
CA GLN A 259 2.83 0.88 0.14
C GLN A 259 1.86 0.37 1.25
N PRO A 260 0.56 0.18 0.95
CA PRO A 260 -0.45 -0.05 2.00
C PRO A 260 -0.22 -1.33 2.80
N THR A 261 0.47 -2.31 2.23
CA THR A 261 0.69 -3.64 2.83
C THR A 261 2.10 -3.84 3.37
N ARG A 262 2.99 -2.85 3.21
CA ARG A 262 4.40 -2.98 3.60
C ARG A 262 4.59 -3.36 5.07
N GLY A 263 5.33 -4.45 5.30
CA GLY A 263 5.67 -4.93 6.65
C GLY A 263 4.51 -5.51 7.43
N LEU A 264 3.49 -6.02 6.74
CA LEU A 264 2.35 -6.71 7.32
C LEU A 264 2.46 -8.22 7.10
N ASP A 265 1.82 -8.97 7.98
CA ASP A 265 1.63 -10.42 7.77
C ASP A 265 0.61 -10.70 6.66
N VAL A 266 0.64 -11.91 6.11
CA VAL A 266 -0.17 -12.32 4.96
C VAL A 266 -1.67 -12.13 5.21
N SER A 267 -2.15 -12.41 6.45
CA SER A 267 -3.56 -12.27 6.77
C SER A 267 -4.01 -10.80 6.78
N ALA A 268 -3.16 -9.91 7.24
CA ALA A 268 -3.42 -8.47 7.19
C ALA A 268 -3.39 -7.94 5.73
N VAL A 269 -2.47 -8.44 4.90
CA VAL A 269 -2.36 -8.10 3.48
C VAL A 269 -3.67 -8.45 2.75
N GLU A 270 -4.16 -9.69 2.87
CA GLU A 270 -5.40 -10.12 2.20
C GLU A 270 -6.60 -9.27 2.62
N ALA A 271 -6.75 -9.00 3.91
CA ALA A 271 -7.84 -8.15 4.40
C ALA A 271 -7.76 -6.72 3.83
N LEU A 272 -6.56 -6.17 3.63
CA LEU A 272 -6.38 -4.85 3.03
C LEU A 272 -6.62 -4.85 1.52
N HIS A 273 -6.25 -5.92 0.82
CA HIS A 273 -6.57 -6.11 -0.59
C HIS A 273 -8.08 -6.10 -0.82
N GLU A 274 -8.85 -6.84 -0.01
CA GLU A 274 -10.31 -6.84 -0.06
C GLU A 274 -10.89 -5.44 0.15
N LEU A 275 -10.36 -4.67 1.11
CA LEU A 275 -10.81 -3.29 1.33
C LEU A 275 -10.55 -2.39 0.12
N ILE A 276 -9.38 -2.49 -0.52
CA ILE A 276 -9.03 -1.71 -1.72
C ILE A 276 -9.95 -2.09 -2.89
N VAL A 277 -10.17 -3.38 -3.10
CA VAL A 277 -11.07 -3.88 -4.17
C VAL A 277 -12.50 -3.43 -3.94
N ASN A 278 -13.02 -3.54 -2.72
CA ASN A 278 -14.36 -3.06 -2.38
C ASN A 278 -14.51 -1.56 -2.66
N GLN A 279 -13.50 -0.73 -2.37
CA GLN A 279 -13.54 0.69 -2.70
C GLN A 279 -13.56 0.94 -4.21
N ARG A 280 -12.77 0.19 -5.01
CA ARG A 280 -12.81 0.22 -6.47
C ARG A 280 -14.21 -0.11 -6.98
N ASP A 281 -14.80 -1.20 -6.50
CA ASP A 281 -16.10 -1.68 -6.94
C ASP A 281 -17.24 -0.72 -6.56
N ASN A 282 -17.05 0.06 -5.49
CA ASN A 282 -17.92 1.17 -5.11
C ASN A 282 -17.68 2.44 -5.94
N GLY A 283 -16.77 2.40 -6.93
CA GLY A 283 -16.55 3.49 -7.88
C GLY A 283 -15.42 4.47 -7.51
N SER A 284 -14.59 4.15 -6.53
CA SER A 284 -13.38 4.95 -6.25
C SER A 284 -12.37 4.83 -7.39
N ALA A 285 -11.67 5.93 -7.69
CA ALA A 285 -10.47 5.95 -8.52
C ALA A 285 -9.25 5.77 -7.61
N ILE A 286 -8.45 4.74 -7.82
CA ILE A 286 -7.39 4.35 -6.89
C ILE A 286 -6.03 4.42 -7.57
N MET A 287 -5.07 5.15 -6.99
CA MET A 287 -3.66 5.05 -7.31
C MET A 287 -2.98 4.18 -6.26
N LEU A 288 -2.53 2.99 -6.66
CA LEU A 288 -1.84 2.04 -5.81
C LEU A 288 -0.35 2.07 -6.12
N ILE A 289 0.45 2.60 -5.22
CA ILE A 289 1.90 2.60 -5.30
C ILE A 289 2.43 1.42 -4.51
N SER A 290 3.17 0.52 -5.14
CA SER A 290 3.78 -0.62 -4.47
C SER A 290 5.10 -1.03 -5.14
N GLU A 291 6.05 -1.50 -4.33
CA GLU A 291 7.26 -2.19 -4.79
C GLU A 291 7.02 -3.68 -5.01
N ASP A 292 5.93 -4.21 -4.47
CA ASP A 292 5.52 -5.61 -4.62
C ASP A 292 4.75 -5.79 -5.93
N LEU A 293 5.42 -6.41 -6.92
CA LEU A 293 4.83 -6.67 -8.22
C LEU A 293 3.65 -7.64 -8.15
N ASP A 294 3.65 -8.59 -7.22
CA ASP A 294 2.55 -9.54 -7.07
C ASP A 294 1.29 -8.82 -6.57
N GLU A 295 1.44 -7.85 -5.65
CA GLU A 295 0.34 -6.97 -5.23
C GLU A 295 -0.20 -6.16 -6.42
N LEU A 296 0.69 -5.54 -7.20
CA LEU A 296 0.30 -4.75 -8.36
C LEU A 296 -0.40 -5.59 -9.43
N PHE A 297 0.12 -6.79 -9.76
CA PHE A 297 -0.51 -7.68 -10.73
C PHE A 297 -1.88 -8.20 -10.25
N LYS A 298 -2.02 -8.45 -8.94
CA LYS A 298 -3.26 -8.92 -8.35
C LYS A 298 -4.36 -7.87 -8.39
N LEU A 299 -4.05 -6.62 -8.04
CA LEU A 299 -5.04 -5.58 -7.77
C LEU A 299 -5.28 -4.60 -8.92
N SER A 300 -4.26 -4.32 -9.74
CA SER A 300 -4.33 -3.23 -10.71
C SER A 300 -5.09 -3.60 -11.97
N ASP A 301 -5.76 -2.62 -12.57
CA ASP A 301 -6.38 -2.72 -13.88
C ASP A 301 -5.40 -2.26 -14.99
N ARG A 302 -4.52 -1.34 -14.65
CA ARG A 302 -3.50 -0.74 -15.50
C ARG A 302 -2.29 -0.43 -14.64
N LEU A 303 -1.09 -0.50 -15.21
CA LEU A 303 0.17 -0.30 -14.51
C LEU A 303 1.03 0.73 -15.23
N ILE A 304 1.58 1.67 -14.49
CA ILE A 304 2.66 2.56 -14.96
C ILE A 304 3.95 2.25 -14.21
N VAL A 305 5.08 2.42 -14.89
CA VAL A 305 6.41 2.28 -14.28
C VAL A 305 7.05 3.64 -14.18
N LEU A 306 7.39 4.04 -12.95
CA LEU A 306 8.09 5.28 -12.64
C LEU A 306 9.58 4.98 -12.45
N TYR A 307 10.42 5.65 -13.24
CA TYR A 307 11.87 5.57 -13.17
C TYR A 307 12.50 6.95 -13.34
N GLU A 308 13.38 7.34 -12.42
CA GLU A 308 14.04 8.66 -12.39
C GLU A 308 13.06 9.83 -12.63
N GLY A 309 11.90 9.76 -11.96
CA GLY A 309 10.88 10.81 -12.01
C GLY A 309 10.09 10.89 -13.30
N LYS A 310 10.14 9.88 -14.17
CA LYS A 310 9.39 9.80 -15.42
C LYS A 310 8.53 8.55 -15.49
N ILE A 311 7.37 8.66 -16.11
CA ILE A 311 6.61 7.47 -16.53
C ILE A 311 7.28 6.95 -17.81
N ILE A 312 7.99 5.85 -17.70
CA ILE A 312 8.74 5.30 -18.83
C ILE A 312 7.94 4.26 -19.62
N LYS A 313 6.98 3.62 -18.99
CA LYS A 313 6.10 2.65 -19.66
C LYS A 313 4.76 2.53 -18.96
N GLU A 314 3.73 2.29 -19.74
CA GLU A 314 2.38 1.97 -19.29
C GLU A 314 2.00 0.60 -19.85
N PHE A 315 1.35 -0.23 -19.03
CA PHE A 315 0.91 -1.57 -19.39
C PHE A 315 -0.57 -1.74 -19.08
N ASN A 316 -1.30 -2.39 -19.98
CA ASN A 316 -2.50 -3.11 -19.56
C ASN A 316 -2.09 -4.29 -18.71
N ILE A 317 -2.82 -4.55 -17.62
CA ILE A 317 -2.42 -5.60 -16.67
C ILE A 317 -2.30 -6.98 -17.32
N ASN A 318 -3.08 -7.27 -18.35
CA ASN A 318 -3.04 -8.55 -19.07
C ASN A 318 -1.75 -8.74 -19.92
N GLU A 319 -1.02 -7.66 -20.19
CA GLU A 319 0.23 -7.64 -20.97
C GLU A 319 1.46 -7.54 -20.07
N ALA A 320 1.24 -7.15 -18.79
CA ALA A 320 2.29 -6.98 -17.79
C ALA A 320 2.73 -8.34 -17.23
N ASN A 321 4.04 -8.51 -17.07
CA ASN A 321 4.65 -9.64 -16.38
C ASN A 321 5.89 -9.20 -15.63
N THR A 322 6.39 -10.05 -14.73
CA THR A 322 7.53 -9.73 -13.87
C THR A 322 8.78 -9.33 -14.66
N ASN A 323 9.00 -9.93 -15.84
CA ASN A 323 10.18 -9.62 -16.67
C ASN A 323 10.08 -8.23 -17.30
N ASN A 324 8.99 -7.93 -18.04
CA ASN A 324 8.88 -6.65 -18.75
C ASN A 324 8.71 -5.46 -17.81
N VAL A 325 7.98 -5.64 -16.69
CA VAL A 325 7.85 -4.61 -15.66
C VAL A 325 9.17 -4.45 -14.88
N GLY A 326 9.85 -5.56 -14.53
CA GLY A 326 11.14 -5.52 -13.86
C GLY A 326 12.24 -4.85 -14.69
N LEU A 327 12.31 -5.10 -16.00
CA LEU A 327 13.22 -4.39 -16.91
C LEU A 327 12.91 -2.89 -16.95
N ALA A 328 11.65 -2.52 -17.07
CA ALA A 328 11.25 -1.12 -17.02
C ALA A 328 11.62 -0.47 -15.69
N MET A 329 11.41 -1.14 -14.54
CA MET A 329 11.81 -0.62 -13.22
C MET A 329 13.34 -0.43 -13.09
N ALA A 330 14.14 -1.14 -13.90
CA ALA A 330 15.59 -0.96 -14.00
C ALA A 330 15.99 0.08 -15.06
N GLY A 331 15.05 0.76 -15.69
CA GLY A 331 15.30 1.79 -16.72
C GLY A 331 15.56 1.23 -18.12
N VAL A 332 15.35 -0.07 -18.34
CA VAL A 332 15.50 -0.69 -19.66
C VAL A 332 14.16 -0.63 -20.39
N ILE A 333 14.12 0.12 -21.50
CA ILE A 333 12.95 0.28 -22.37
C ILE A 333 13.21 -0.55 -23.63
N GLU A 334 12.45 -1.62 -23.82
CA GLU A 334 12.38 -2.34 -25.11
C GLU A 334 11.22 -1.80 -25.95
#